data_dbfee3793e6b95b9d6d90fe930d0946f
#
_entry.id   dbfee3793e6b95b9d6d90fe930d0946f
#
_cell.length_a   1.000
_cell.length_b   1.000
_cell.length_c   1.000
_cell.angle_alpha   90.00
_cell.angle_beta   90.00
_cell.angle_gamma   90.00
#
_symmetry.space_group_name_H-M   'P 1'
#
loop_
_entity.id
_entity.type
_entity.pdbx_description
1 polymer ?
#
loop_
_entity_poly.entity_id
_entity_poly.type
_entity_poly.pdbx_seq_one_letter_code
_entity_poly.pdbx_strand_id
1 'polypeptide(L)' 'MISYAPLWATMEKMGATTYTLQVKGEISSSTIRRLKANESVSTNTLEALCKVLNCTLNDIIEYLPDGP' A
#
# COMPACT_ATOMS: atom_id res chain seq x y z
N MET A 1 -7.56 13.56 -3.50
CA MET A 1 -7.79 12.29 -2.78
C MET A 1 -6.50 11.50 -2.65
N ILE A 2 -6.42 10.68 -1.64
CA ILE A 2 -5.29 9.78 -1.47
C ILE A 2 -5.56 8.50 -2.25
N SER A 3 -4.54 8.01 -2.95
CA SER A 3 -4.63 6.80 -3.75
C SER A 3 -3.46 5.86 -3.43
N TYR A 4 -3.73 4.57 -3.39
CA TYR A 4 -2.69 3.56 -3.22
C TYR A 4 -2.36 2.86 -4.55
N ALA A 5 -2.70 3.49 -5.67
CA ALA A 5 -2.37 2.94 -6.98
C ALA A 5 -0.87 2.62 -7.13
N PRO A 6 0.06 3.46 -6.62
CA PRO A 6 1.48 3.11 -6.69
C PRO A 6 1.82 1.81 -5.98
N LEU A 7 1.14 1.50 -4.87
CA LEU A 7 1.35 0.25 -4.13
C LEU A 7 1.13 -0.97 -5.03
N TRP A 8 0.00 -0.99 -5.75
CA TRP A 8 -0.34 -2.13 -6.60
C TRP A 8 0.64 -2.28 -7.76
N ALA A 9 1.09 -1.17 -8.34
CA ALA A 9 2.10 -1.18 -9.39
C ALA A 9 3.45 -1.70 -8.87
N THR A 10 3.83 -1.26 -7.68
CA THR A 10 5.09 -1.71 -7.05
C THR A 10 5.04 -3.20 -6.75
N MET A 11 3.90 -3.69 -6.22
CA MET A 11 3.72 -5.11 -5.93
C MET A 11 3.83 -5.96 -7.19
N GLU A 12 3.18 -5.52 -8.27
CA GLU A 12 3.25 -6.22 -9.55
C GLU A 12 4.68 -6.28 -10.07
N LYS A 13 5.38 -5.15 -10.01
CA LYS A 13 6.77 -5.05 -10.45
C LYS A 13 7.68 -6.00 -9.68
N MET A 14 7.41 -6.17 -8.39
CA MET A 14 8.25 -6.99 -7.51
C MET A 14 7.78 -8.44 -7.40
N GLY A 15 6.67 -8.78 -8.03
CA GLY A 15 6.11 -10.12 -7.91
C GLY A 15 5.50 -10.41 -6.54
N ALA A 16 5.12 -9.37 -5.81
CA ALA A 16 4.49 -9.52 -4.50
C ALA A 16 2.97 -9.62 -4.63
N THR A 17 2.34 -10.34 -3.71
CA THR A 17 0.90 -10.50 -3.66
C THR A 17 0.37 -10.04 -2.31
N THR A 18 -0.96 -9.99 -2.16
CA THR A 18 -1.56 -9.67 -0.86
C THR A 18 -1.16 -10.70 0.20
N TYR A 19 -0.93 -11.94 -0.21
CA TYR A 19 -0.41 -12.97 0.68
C TYR A 19 0.95 -12.56 1.26
N THR A 20 1.82 -11.99 0.41
CA THR A 20 3.12 -11.48 0.85
C THR A 20 2.95 -10.42 1.95
N LEU A 21 1.99 -9.53 1.77
CA LEU A 21 1.72 -8.49 2.76
C LEU A 21 1.23 -9.08 4.08
N GLN A 22 0.36 -10.09 4.02
CA GLN A 22 -0.18 -10.72 5.21
C GLN A 22 0.89 -11.49 5.99
N VAL A 23 1.70 -12.28 5.29
CA VAL A 23 2.67 -13.18 5.93
C VAL A 23 3.94 -12.43 6.34
N LYS A 24 4.56 -11.71 5.43
CA LYS A 24 5.82 -11.02 5.70
C LYS A 24 5.63 -9.66 6.35
N GLY A 25 4.56 -8.96 5.98
CA GLY A 25 4.27 -7.63 6.50
C GLY A 25 3.38 -7.62 7.73
N GLU A 26 2.79 -8.77 8.07
CA GLU A 26 1.84 -8.90 9.18
C GLU A 26 0.68 -7.92 9.03
N ILE A 27 0.29 -7.64 7.80
CA ILE A 27 -0.80 -6.71 7.50
C ILE A 27 -2.10 -7.48 7.44
N SER A 28 -3.08 -7.05 8.24
CA SER A 28 -4.37 -7.76 8.34
C SER A 28 -5.17 -7.67 7.04
N SER A 29 -6.06 -8.63 6.83
CA SER A 29 -6.93 -8.63 5.67
C SER A 29 -7.86 -7.42 5.65
N SER A 30 -8.27 -6.92 6.81
CA SER A 30 -9.10 -5.72 6.89
C SER A 30 -8.33 -4.48 6.43
N THR A 31 -7.04 -4.38 6.76
CA THR A 31 -6.19 -3.30 6.32
C THR A 31 -5.98 -3.37 4.80
N ILE A 32 -5.77 -4.57 4.27
CA ILE A 32 -5.64 -4.75 2.81
C ILE A 32 -6.92 -4.29 2.10
N ARG A 33 -8.08 -4.59 2.67
CA ARG A 33 -9.36 -4.14 2.12
C ARG A 33 -9.44 -2.62 2.07
N ARG A 34 -8.97 -1.94 3.13
CA ARG A 34 -8.92 -0.47 3.15
C ARG A 34 -8.00 0.08 2.08
N LEU A 35 -6.84 -0.56 1.89
CA LEU A 35 -5.91 -0.17 0.84
C LEU A 35 -6.56 -0.27 -0.55
N LYS A 36 -7.31 -1.34 -0.79
CA LYS A 36 -8.01 -1.53 -2.07
C LYS A 36 -9.10 -0.48 -2.28
N ALA A 37 -9.68 0.01 -1.20
CA ALA A 37 -10.76 1.01 -1.26
C ALA A 37 -10.24 2.45 -1.14
N ASN A 38 -8.93 2.66 -1.09
CA ASN A 38 -8.30 3.95 -0.88
C ASN A 38 -8.74 4.62 0.42
N GLU A 39 -8.99 3.81 1.45
CA GLU A 39 -9.38 4.32 2.76
C GLU A 39 -8.14 4.57 3.63
N SER A 40 -8.34 5.29 4.73
CA SER A 40 -7.26 5.66 5.62
C SER A 40 -6.60 4.43 6.28
N VAL A 41 -5.28 4.46 6.35
CA VAL A 41 -4.51 3.48 7.12
C VAL A 41 -3.52 4.26 7.98
N SER A 42 -3.00 3.61 9.01
CA SER A 42 -2.03 4.26 9.89
C SER A 42 -0.68 4.42 9.22
N THR A 43 0.12 5.37 9.70
CA THR A 43 1.48 5.53 9.21
C THR A 43 2.33 4.31 9.55
N ASN A 44 1.99 3.58 10.63
CA ASN A 44 2.66 2.32 10.94
C ASN A 44 2.44 1.28 9.84
N THR A 45 1.25 1.25 9.25
CA THR A 45 0.97 0.38 8.11
C THR A 45 1.80 0.78 6.91
N LEU A 46 1.91 2.07 6.63
CA LEU A 46 2.73 2.57 5.52
C LEU A 46 4.19 2.18 5.71
N GLU A 47 4.70 2.29 6.93
CA GLU A 47 6.06 1.88 7.25
C GLU A 47 6.26 0.39 7.00
N ALA A 48 5.31 -0.44 7.44
CA ALA A 48 5.37 -1.89 7.23
C ALA A 48 5.39 -2.23 5.73
N LEU A 49 4.60 -1.54 4.93
CA LEU A 49 4.58 -1.74 3.49
C LEU A 49 5.93 -1.40 2.86
N CYS A 50 6.52 -0.28 3.27
CA CYS A 50 7.84 0.11 2.78
C CYS A 50 8.90 -0.93 3.13
N LYS A 51 8.83 -1.48 4.35
CA LYS A 51 9.79 -2.50 4.80
C LYS A 51 9.64 -3.79 4.03
N VAL A 52 8.42 -4.30 3.90
CA VAL A 52 8.18 -5.60 3.27
C VAL A 52 8.49 -5.56 1.77
N LEU A 53 8.25 -4.42 1.13
CA LEU A 53 8.49 -4.25 -0.31
C LEU A 53 9.85 -3.61 -0.60
N ASN A 54 10.58 -3.23 0.45
CA ASN A 54 11.88 -2.57 0.31
C ASN A 54 11.81 -1.38 -0.65
N CYS A 55 10.89 -0.47 -0.38
CA CYS A 55 10.62 0.67 -1.23
C CYS A 55 10.40 1.93 -0.40
N THR A 56 10.16 3.05 -1.07
CA THR A 56 9.90 4.32 -0.40
C THR A 56 8.40 4.62 -0.37
N LEU A 57 8.03 5.65 0.39
CA LEU A 57 6.63 6.03 0.52
C LEU A 57 6.00 6.41 -0.83
N ASN A 58 6.77 7.00 -1.72
CA ASN A 58 6.28 7.38 -3.06
C ASN A 58 5.88 6.16 -3.89
N ASP A 59 6.40 4.99 -3.56
CA ASP A 59 6.07 3.74 -4.23
C ASP A 59 4.79 3.11 -3.69
N ILE A 60 4.19 3.71 -2.66
CA ILE A 60 3.02 3.18 -1.96
C ILE A 60 1.80 4.07 -2.15
N ILE A 61 1.98 5.38 -2.02
CA ILE A 61 0.87 6.32 -1.86
C ILE A 61 1.10 7.56 -2.72
N GLU A 62 0.00 8.17 -3.17
CA GLU A 62 0.06 9.43 -3.92
C GLU A 62 -1.15 10.28 -3.57
N TYR A 63 -1.01 11.58 -3.76
CA TYR A 63 -2.13 12.50 -3.65
C TYR A 63 -2.57 12.90 -5.05
N LEU A 64 -3.86 12.70 -5.32
CA LEU A 64 -4.47 13.12 -6.58
C LEU A 64 -5.33 14.34 -6.27
N PRO A 65 -4.99 15.52 -6.83
CA PRO A 65 -5.80 16.70 -6.59
C PRO A 65 -7.20 16.49 -7.16
N ASP A 66 -8.19 17.03 -6.46
CA ASP A 66 -9.56 16.99 -6.94
C ASP A 66 -9.64 17.79 -8.24
N GLY A 67 -10.54 17.39 -9.13
CA GLY A 67 -10.69 18.02 -10.42
C GLY A 67 -11.00 19.52 -10.34
N PRO A 68 -10.87 20.23 -11.46
CA PRO A 68 -11.05 21.68 -11.48
C PRO A 68 -12.42 22.11 -11.07
#